data_3ff0010418d22a934f23bce00d31f101
#
_entry.id   3ff0010418d22a934f23bce00d31f101
#
_cell.length_a   1.000
_cell.length_b   1.000
_cell.length_c   1.000
_cell.angle_alpha   90.00
_cell.angle_beta   90.00
_cell.angle_gamma   90.00
#
_symmetry.space_group_name_H-M   'P 1'
#
loop_
_entity.id
_entity.type
_entity.pdbx_description
1 polymer ?
#
loop_
_entity_poly.entity_id
_entity_poly.type
_entity_poly.pdbx_seq_one_letter_code
_entity_poly.pdbx_strand_id
1 'polypeptide(L)'
;MGNGQVVNGLSVDVEDWFQVGAFEGVIDRGDWDGLSDRVERNCAAILDMFAAAEVKATFFTLGWVAQRHGGLMRRIVDAGHELASHGWDHERVFRLDRHSFAADLERSRKVLEDAAGVRITGYRAPSFSIDSRTPWAYMALVEQGFEYSSSVAPITHDHYGWREAPRFAFKPLPWADLIEIPVTTAHFAGRRLAAGGGGFFRVLPYGFSRWAIRQVNTRDQRPAVFYFHPWEIDPGQPRVTAASLRSKVRHYTKLDAMAGKLEQLIREFAWGRMDLLAHREAVHAVDLAA
;
A
#
# COMPACT_ATOMS: atom_id res chain seq x y z
N MET A 1 -10.38 27.37 17.10
CA MET A 1 -9.57 26.35 16.43
C MET A 1 -10.25 25.02 16.70
N GLY A 2 -10.97 24.49 15.72
CA GLY A 2 -11.72 23.25 15.91
C GLY A 2 -10.76 22.09 16.12
N ASN A 3 -10.95 21.31 17.15
CA ASN A 3 -10.30 20.01 17.38
C ASN A 3 -10.81 19.00 16.34
N GLY A 4 -10.48 19.22 15.06
CA GLY A 4 -10.76 18.27 14.01
C GLY A 4 -9.87 17.04 14.19
N GLN A 5 -10.47 15.87 14.37
CA GLN A 5 -9.74 14.61 14.40
C GLN A 5 -8.91 14.46 13.13
N VAL A 6 -7.62 14.11 13.26
CA VAL A 6 -6.74 13.87 12.10
C VAL A 6 -7.26 12.65 11.32
N VAL A 7 -7.57 12.85 10.04
CA VAL A 7 -7.99 11.76 9.16
C VAL A 7 -6.75 11.13 8.52
N ASN A 8 -6.49 9.88 8.84
CA ASN A 8 -5.36 9.08 8.38
C ASN A 8 -5.64 8.44 7.01
N GLY A 9 -4.60 8.06 6.27
CA GLY A 9 -4.72 7.29 5.05
C GLY A 9 -4.83 5.79 5.32
N LEU A 10 -5.87 5.14 4.79
CA LEU A 10 -6.05 3.69 4.83
C LEU A 10 -5.96 3.12 3.43
N SER A 11 -5.16 2.07 3.26
CA SER A 11 -5.01 1.43 1.96
C SER A 11 -4.91 -0.09 2.05
N VAL A 12 -5.29 -0.72 0.95
CA VAL A 12 -5.22 -2.17 0.73
C VAL A 12 -4.37 -2.39 -0.52
N ASP A 13 -3.29 -3.16 -0.41
CA ASP A 13 -2.48 -3.56 -1.56
C ASP A 13 -3.07 -4.88 -2.08
N VAL A 14 -3.81 -4.79 -3.20
CA VAL A 14 -4.64 -5.88 -3.72
C VAL A 14 -3.77 -6.83 -4.53
N GLU A 15 -3.28 -7.81 -3.84
CA GLU A 15 -2.52 -8.96 -4.34
C GLU A 15 -3.00 -10.25 -3.66
N ASP A 16 -2.76 -11.38 -4.28
CA ASP A 16 -3.08 -12.69 -3.69
C ASP A 16 -1.89 -13.25 -2.89
N TRP A 17 -2.13 -14.29 -2.11
CA TRP A 17 -1.17 -14.95 -1.23
C TRP A 17 0.10 -15.42 -1.95
N PHE A 18 0.03 -15.73 -3.25
CA PHE A 18 1.16 -16.21 -4.04
C PHE A 18 1.96 -15.10 -4.73
N GLN A 19 1.44 -13.86 -4.77
CA GLN A 19 2.07 -12.72 -5.45
C GLN A 19 3.09 -11.98 -4.57
N VAL A 20 3.21 -12.40 -3.33
CA VAL A 20 4.05 -11.75 -2.31
C VAL A 20 5.53 -11.98 -2.54
N GLY A 21 6.36 -10.97 -2.28
CA GLY A 21 7.82 -11.10 -2.38
C GLY A 21 8.43 -12.20 -1.51
N ALA A 22 7.72 -12.68 -0.48
CA ALA A 22 8.16 -13.79 0.37
C ALA A 22 8.25 -15.12 -0.38
N PHE A 23 7.51 -15.31 -1.46
CA PHE A 23 7.43 -16.54 -2.24
C PHE A 23 8.01 -16.42 -3.65
N GLU A 24 8.51 -15.26 -4.04
CA GLU A 24 9.08 -14.95 -5.35
C GLU A 24 10.16 -15.96 -5.83
N GLY A 25 10.92 -16.54 -4.90
CA GLY A 25 11.96 -17.54 -5.22
C GLY A 25 11.45 -18.99 -5.35
N VAL A 26 10.15 -19.24 -5.13
CA VAL A 26 9.57 -20.60 -5.13
C VAL A 26 8.23 -20.71 -5.86
N ILE A 27 7.67 -19.60 -6.31
CA ILE A 27 6.48 -19.54 -7.15
C ILE A 27 6.80 -18.62 -8.33
N ASP A 28 6.83 -19.18 -9.51
CA ASP A 28 7.06 -18.42 -10.73
C ASP A 28 5.77 -17.71 -11.18
N ARG A 29 5.91 -16.51 -11.77
CA ARG A 29 4.75 -15.76 -12.29
C ARG A 29 3.99 -16.52 -13.37
N GLY A 30 4.66 -17.37 -14.15
CA GLY A 30 4.03 -18.24 -15.14
C GLY A 30 3.08 -19.28 -14.56
N ASP A 31 3.20 -19.60 -13.27
CA ASP A 31 2.36 -20.58 -12.58
C ASP A 31 1.10 -19.96 -11.95
N TRP A 32 1.02 -18.63 -11.86
CA TRP A 32 -0.06 -17.93 -11.14
C TRP A 32 -1.47 -18.29 -11.63
N ASP A 33 -1.64 -18.50 -12.93
CA ASP A 33 -2.94 -18.90 -13.51
C ASP A 33 -3.43 -20.28 -13.09
N GLY A 34 -2.52 -21.12 -12.63
CA GLY A 34 -2.81 -22.46 -12.11
C GLY A 34 -3.07 -22.52 -10.59
N LEU A 35 -2.86 -21.41 -9.88
CA LEU A 35 -3.03 -21.35 -8.43
C LEU A 35 -4.46 -20.94 -8.05
N SER A 36 -4.93 -21.50 -6.93
CA SER A 36 -6.23 -21.15 -6.38
C SER A 36 -6.18 -19.73 -5.81
N ASP A 37 -6.77 -18.79 -6.54
CA ASP A 37 -6.88 -17.41 -6.08
C ASP A 37 -7.87 -17.25 -4.92
N ARG A 38 -7.65 -16.23 -4.12
CA ARG A 38 -8.47 -15.89 -2.96
C ARG A 38 -8.72 -14.38 -2.84
N VAL A 39 -8.14 -13.60 -3.74
CA VAL A 39 -8.15 -12.15 -3.67
C VAL A 39 -9.57 -11.58 -3.69
N GLU A 40 -10.45 -12.11 -4.54
CA GLU A 40 -11.83 -11.61 -4.65
C GLU A 40 -12.63 -11.85 -3.37
N ARG A 41 -12.56 -13.06 -2.81
CA ARG A 41 -13.22 -13.40 -1.54
C ARG A 41 -12.70 -12.56 -0.38
N ASN A 42 -11.39 -12.40 -0.30
CA ASN A 42 -10.76 -11.65 0.78
C ASN A 42 -11.06 -10.15 0.67
N CYS A 43 -11.05 -9.58 -0.55
CA CYS A 43 -11.48 -8.20 -0.79
C CYS A 43 -12.96 -7.99 -0.47
N ALA A 44 -13.84 -8.96 -0.76
CA ALA A 44 -15.24 -8.88 -0.37
C ALA A 44 -15.40 -8.74 1.15
N ALA A 45 -14.70 -9.57 1.93
CA ALA A 45 -14.72 -9.48 3.39
C ALA A 45 -14.18 -8.12 3.92
N ILE A 46 -13.17 -7.55 3.24
CA ILE A 46 -12.64 -6.21 3.57
C ILE A 46 -13.67 -5.12 3.26
N LEU A 47 -14.35 -5.21 2.11
CA LEU A 47 -15.41 -4.26 1.73
C LEU A 47 -16.57 -4.29 2.74
N ASP A 48 -16.98 -5.48 3.19
CA ASP A 48 -18.01 -5.64 4.21
C ASP A 48 -17.56 -5.01 5.56
N MET A 49 -16.31 -5.24 5.97
CA MET A 49 -15.73 -4.65 7.17
C MET A 49 -15.71 -3.11 7.09
N PHE A 50 -15.31 -2.55 5.95
CA PHE A 50 -15.27 -1.10 5.74
C PHE A 50 -16.66 -0.49 5.66
N ALA A 51 -17.63 -1.17 5.06
CA ALA A 51 -19.02 -0.74 5.02
C ALA A 51 -19.63 -0.69 6.44
N ALA A 52 -19.40 -1.73 7.25
CA ALA A 52 -19.86 -1.78 8.64
C ALA A 52 -19.26 -0.68 9.54
N ALA A 53 -18.09 -0.17 9.18
CA ALA A 53 -17.41 0.90 9.91
C ALA A 53 -17.57 2.29 9.26
N GLU A 54 -18.28 2.39 8.14
CA GLU A 54 -18.47 3.62 7.33
C GLU A 54 -17.13 4.26 6.90
N VAL A 55 -16.09 3.45 6.69
CA VAL A 55 -14.74 3.90 6.30
C VAL A 55 -14.54 3.74 4.80
N LYS A 56 -13.85 4.71 4.20
CA LYS A 56 -13.37 4.63 2.82
C LYS A 56 -11.85 4.54 2.79
N ALA A 57 -11.32 3.77 1.84
CA ALA A 57 -9.90 3.48 1.69
C ALA A 57 -9.48 3.50 0.22
N THR A 58 -8.18 3.38 -0.03
CA THR A 58 -7.61 3.21 -1.36
C THR A 58 -7.19 1.76 -1.56
N PHE A 59 -7.54 1.19 -2.72
CA PHE A 59 -7.15 -0.15 -3.14
C PHE A 59 -6.11 -0.04 -4.24
N PHE A 60 -4.82 -0.17 -3.87
CA PHE A 60 -3.71 -0.26 -4.82
C PHE A 60 -3.70 -1.66 -5.41
N THR A 61 -4.08 -1.78 -6.67
CA THR A 61 -4.39 -3.06 -7.28
C THR A 61 -3.42 -3.41 -8.40
N LEU A 62 -2.95 -4.65 -8.42
CA LEU A 62 -2.15 -5.19 -9.51
C LEU A 62 -2.98 -5.26 -10.80
N GLY A 63 -2.41 -4.86 -11.92
CA GLY A 63 -3.04 -5.00 -13.24
C GLY A 63 -3.41 -6.45 -13.57
N TRP A 64 -2.57 -7.40 -13.16
CA TRP A 64 -2.85 -8.84 -13.28
C TRP A 64 -4.16 -9.25 -12.57
N VAL A 65 -4.41 -8.73 -11.38
CA VAL A 65 -5.66 -8.97 -10.63
C VAL A 65 -6.84 -8.30 -11.33
N ALA A 66 -6.69 -7.04 -11.75
CA ALA A 66 -7.76 -6.30 -12.40
C ALA A 66 -8.21 -6.95 -13.71
N GLN A 67 -7.26 -7.52 -14.49
CA GLN A 67 -7.57 -8.23 -15.74
C GLN A 67 -8.48 -9.45 -15.51
N ARG A 68 -8.34 -10.13 -14.36
CA ARG A 68 -9.10 -11.36 -14.04
C ARG A 68 -10.37 -11.09 -13.24
N HIS A 69 -10.36 -10.06 -12.43
CA HIS A 69 -11.44 -9.73 -11.49
C HIS A 69 -12.04 -8.33 -11.75
N GLY A 70 -12.35 -8.00 -13.01
CA GLY A 70 -12.94 -6.71 -13.37
C GLY A 70 -14.23 -6.36 -12.60
N GLY A 71 -15.02 -7.36 -12.23
CA GLY A 71 -16.19 -7.19 -11.37
C GLY A 71 -15.83 -6.68 -9.96
N LEU A 72 -14.70 -7.14 -9.40
CA LEU A 72 -14.20 -6.65 -8.12
C LEU A 72 -13.80 -5.17 -8.21
N MET A 73 -13.16 -4.75 -9.31
CA MET A 73 -12.77 -3.35 -9.51
C MET A 73 -13.98 -2.41 -9.46
N ARG A 74 -15.07 -2.78 -10.14
CA ARG A 74 -16.34 -2.03 -10.09
C ARG A 74 -16.92 -1.99 -8.68
N ARG A 75 -16.97 -3.13 -7.98
CA ARG A 75 -17.47 -3.19 -6.59
C ARG A 75 -16.69 -2.28 -5.64
N ILE A 76 -15.37 -2.18 -5.79
CA ILE A 76 -14.51 -1.28 -5.00
C ILE A 76 -14.93 0.18 -5.23
N VAL A 77 -15.07 0.59 -6.49
CA VAL A 77 -15.44 1.96 -6.88
C VAL A 77 -16.88 2.28 -6.48
N ASP A 78 -17.84 1.39 -6.76
CA ASP A 78 -19.25 1.57 -6.41
C ASP A 78 -19.47 1.69 -4.90
N ALA A 79 -18.63 1.04 -4.11
CA ALA A 79 -18.60 1.20 -2.65
C ALA A 79 -17.98 2.54 -2.19
N GLY A 80 -17.52 3.41 -3.10
CA GLY A 80 -16.96 4.74 -2.82
C GLY A 80 -15.49 4.74 -2.40
N HIS A 81 -14.78 3.63 -2.57
CA HIS A 81 -13.35 3.54 -2.38
C HIS A 81 -12.59 4.09 -3.60
N GLU A 82 -11.33 4.45 -3.40
CA GLU A 82 -10.43 4.76 -4.49
C GLU A 82 -9.80 3.48 -5.03
N LEU A 83 -9.72 3.36 -6.36
CA LEU A 83 -8.92 2.37 -7.05
C LEU A 83 -7.65 3.04 -7.56
N ALA A 84 -6.48 2.47 -7.25
CA ALA A 84 -5.17 2.97 -7.63
C ALA A 84 -4.28 1.84 -8.17
N SER A 85 -3.18 2.18 -8.83
CA SER A 85 -2.29 1.19 -9.44
C SER A 85 -1.23 0.67 -8.46
N HIS A 86 -1.00 -0.66 -8.50
CA HIS A 86 0.12 -1.33 -7.81
C HIS A 86 1.12 -1.96 -8.82
N GLY A 87 1.20 -1.43 -10.04
CA GLY A 87 1.94 -2.04 -11.15
C GLY A 87 1.20 -3.23 -11.75
N TRP A 88 1.88 -3.96 -12.64
CA TRP A 88 1.25 -5.05 -13.37
C TRP A 88 1.24 -6.38 -12.58
N ASP A 89 2.42 -6.92 -12.25
CA ASP A 89 2.62 -8.26 -11.72
C ASP A 89 3.57 -8.31 -10.51
N HIS A 90 3.53 -7.27 -9.69
CA HIS A 90 4.33 -7.13 -8.48
C HIS A 90 5.86 -7.07 -8.72
N GLU A 91 6.30 -6.56 -9.92
CA GLU A 91 7.73 -6.35 -10.16
C GLU A 91 8.24 -5.11 -9.43
N ARG A 92 9.42 -5.21 -8.83
CA ARG A 92 10.04 -4.10 -8.08
C ARG A 92 10.66 -3.10 -9.05
N VAL A 93 10.42 -1.81 -8.82
CA VAL A 93 10.88 -0.72 -9.69
C VAL A 93 12.40 -0.74 -9.91
N PHE A 94 13.19 -1.07 -8.90
CA PHE A 94 14.64 -1.13 -9.04
C PHE A 94 15.16 -2.34 -9.88
N ARG A 95 14.29 -3.21 -10.34
CA ARG A 95 14.61 -4.29 -11.31
C ARG A 95 14.23 -3.92 -12.74
N LEU A 96 13.52 -2.81 -12.89
CA LEU A 96 13.10 -2.27 -14.19
C LEU A 96 14.01 -1.12 -14.60
N ASP A 97 14.11 -0.89 -15.89
CA ASP A 97 14.59 0.37 -16.43
C ASP A 97 13.41 1.35 -16.64
N ARG A 98 13.71 2.58 -17.05
CA ARG A 98 12.68 3.61 -17.26
C ARG A 98 11.65 3.22 -18.31
N HIS A 99 12.06 2.55 -19.39
CA HIS A 99 11.17 2.15 -20.47
C HIS A 99 10.23 1.02 -20.03
N SER A 100 10.78 -0.01 -19.42
CA SER A 100 10.00 -1.14 -18.88
C SER A 100 9.04 -0.69 -17.79
N PHE A 101 9.46 0.24 -16.93
CA PHE A 101 8.59 0.81 -15.89
C PHE A 101 7.46 1.65 -16.50
N ALA A 102 7.73 2.48 -17.51
CA ALA A 102 6.69 3.25 -18.18
C ALA A 102 5.64 2.33 -18.84
N ALA A 103 6.10 1.24 -19.49
CA ALA A 103 5.20 0.23 -20.07
C ALA A 103 4.35 -0.50 -19.01
N ASP A 104 4.93 -0.81 -17.84
CA ASP A 104 4.21 -1.40 -16.71
C ASP A 104 3.13 -0.46 -16.17
N LEU A 105 3.45 0.82 -16.01
CA LEU A 105 2.51 1.87 -15.57
C LEU A 105 1.35 2.03 -16.55
N GLU A 106 1.65 2.15 -17.84
CA GLU A 106 0.64 2.30 -18.89
C GLU A 106 -0.29 1.10 -18.95
N ARG A 107 0.28 -0.11 -18.96
CA ARG A 107 -0.47 -1.36 -19.02
C ARG A 107 -1.37 -1.55 -17.79
N SER A 108 -0.84 -1.35 -16.60
CA SER A 108 -1.58 -1.52 -15.35
C SER A 108 -2.70 -0.48 -15.23
N ARG A 109 -2.42 0.80 -15.53
CA ARG A 109 -3.41 1.86 -15.51
C ARG A 109 -4.55 1.59 -16.48
N LYS A 110 -4.23 1.26 -17.74
CA LYS A 110 -5.23 0.99 -18.77
C LYS A 110 -6.21 -0.10 -18.35
N VAL A 111 -5.73 -1.22 -17.84
CA VAL A 111 -6.59 -2.33 -17.47
C VAL A 111 -7.47 -2.00 -16.26
N LEU A 112 -6.96 -1.22 -15.31
CA LEU A 112 -7.73 -0.75 -14.16
C LEU A 112 -8.84 0.22 -14.57
N GLU A 113 -8.52 1.19 -15.45
CA GLU A 113 -9.48 2.15 -16.00
C GLU A 113 -10.55 1.46 -16.86
N ASP A 114 -10.17 0.53 -17.72
CA ASP A 114 -11.10 -0.27 -18.54
C ASP A 114 -12.04 -1.12 -17.67
N ALA A 115 -11.53 -1.70 -16.57
CA ALA A 115 -12.31 -2.54 -15.68
C ALA A 115 -13.29 -1.76 -14.80
N ALA A 116 -12.92 -0.59 -14.32
CA ALA A 116 -13.66 0.18 -13.32
C ALA A 116 -14.41 1.38 -13.87
N GLY A 117 -14.04 1.88 -15.06
CA GLY A 117 -14.64 3.07 -15.67
C GLY A 117 -14.30 4.39 -14.97
N VAL A 118 -13.20 4.43 -14.22
CA VAL A 118 -12.69 5.63 -13.51
C VAL A 118 -11.24 5.90 -13.87
N ARG A 119 -10.83 7.15 -13.77
CA ARG A 119 -9.42 7.54 -13.96
C ARG A 119 -8.58 7.06 -12.77
N ILE A 120 -7.39 6.53 -13.06
CA ILE A 120 -6.42 6.09 -12.05
C ILE A 120 -5.33 7.16 -11.90
N THR A 121 -5.25 7.77 -10.71
CA THR A 121 -4.33 8.89 -10.43
C THR A 121 -3.29 8.55 -9.36
N GLY A 122 -3.48 7.47 -8.60
CA GLY A 122 -2.58 7.03 -7.55
C GLY A 122 -1.74 5.82 -7.94
N TYR A 123 -0.50 5.78 -7.44
CA TYR A 123 0.42 4.66 -7.63
C TYR A 123 1.09 4.24 -6.33
N ARG A 124 1.28 2.94 -6.16
CA ARG A 124 2.16 2.37 -5.14
C ARG A 124 3.08 1.34 -5.76
N ALA A 125 4.40 1.52 -5.59
CA ALA A 125 5.37 0.54 -6.06
C ALA A 125 5.31 -0.75 -5.24
N PRO A 126 5.29 -1.92 -5.90
CA PRO A 126 5.43 -3.20 -5.22
C PRO A 126 6.63 -3.21 -4.25
N SER A 127 6.39 -3.70 -3.02
CA SER A 127 7.40 -3.73 -1.96
C SER A 127 8.02 -2.37 -1.62
N PHE A 128 7.34 -1.23 -1.84
CA PHE A 128 7.89 0.12 -1.63
C PHE A 128 9.24 0.32 -2.30
N SER A 129 9.35 -0.08 -3.56
CA SER A 129 10.60 -0.19 -4.30
C SER A 129 11.04 1.07 -5.05
N ILE A 130 10.41 2.23 -4.78
CA ILE A 130 10.99 3.53 -5.14
C ILE A 130 11.85 3.99 -3.98
N ASP A 131 13.15 4.12 -4.23
CA ASP A 131 14.15 4.54 -3.25
C ASP A 131 15.29 5.35 -3.90
N SER A 132 16.39 5.59 -3.19
CA SER A 132 17.54 6.36 -3.69
C SER A 132 18.17 5.79 -4.97
N ARG A 133 17.89 4.56 -5.35
CA ARG A 133 18.37 3.91 -6.59
C ARG A 133 17.51 4.26 -7.80
N THR A 134 16.26 4.69 -7.59
CA THR A 134 15.26 4.86 -8.66
C THR A 134 14.59 6.25 -8.66
N PRO A 135 15.34 7.36 -8.49
CA PRO A 135 14.74 8.70 -8.50
C PRO A 135 14.08 9.05 -9.84
N TRP A 136 14.53 8.41 -10.91
CA TRP A 136 13.96 8.53 -12.26
C TRP A 136 12.51 8.01 -12.36
N ALA A 137 12.06 7.18 -11.42
CA ALA A 137 10.70 6.63 -11.40
C ALA A 137 9.63 7.72 -11.26
N TYR A 138 9.90 8.77 -10.50
CA TYR A 138 8.97 9.88 -10.35
C TYR A 138 8.71 10.63 -11.66
N MET A 139 9.75 10.77 -12.53
CA MET A 139 9.57 11.33 -13.85
C MET A 139 8.60 10.48 -14.69
N ALA A 140 8.78 9.16 -14.69
CA ALA A 140 7.89 8.25 -15.40
C ALA A 140 6.44 8.33 -14.88
N LEU A 141 6.24 8.46 -13.57
CA LEU A 141 4.91 8.66 -12.97
C LEU A 141 4.25 9.96 -13.48
N VAL A 142 4.98 11.06 -13.51
CA VAL A 142 4.47 12.34 -14.05
C VAL A 142 4.12 12.23 -15.52
N GLU A 143 5.01 11.65 -16.34
CA GLU A 143 4.79 11.43 -17.77
C GLU A 143 3.57 10.56 -18.06
N GLN A 144 3.29 9.59 -17.18
CA GLN A 144 2.12 8.74 -17.24
C GLN A 144 0.87 9.36 -16.59
N GLY A 145 0.94 10.60 -16.07
CA GLY A 145 -0.19 11.36 -15.55
C GLY A 145 -0.70 10.91 -14.18
N PHE A 146 0.16 10.28 -13.36
CA PHE A 146 -0.14 10.05 -11.96
C PHE A 146 -0.02 11.35 -11.15
N GLU A 147 -0.91 11.54 -10.19
CA GLU A 147 -0.98 12.74 -9.36
C GLU A 147 -0.31 12.55 -7.99
N TYR A 148 -0.29 11.30 -7.49
CA TYR A 148 0.43 10.97 -6.28
C TYR A 148 1.02 9.56 -6.32
N SER A 149 2.00 9.35 -5.45
CA SER A 149 2.62 8.05 -5.17
C SER A 149 2.63 7.80 -3.66
N SER A 150 2.58 6.54 -3.25
CA SER A 150 2.79 6.09 -1.88
C SER A 150 3.74 4.90 -1.88
N SER A 151 4.95 5.11 -2.36
CA SER A 151 5.91 4.07 -2.73
C SER A 151 7.16 4.03 -1.85
N VAL A 152 7.26 4.94 -0.87
CA VAL A 152 8.45 5.08 0.00
C VAL A 152 8.16 4.59 1.41
N ALA A 153 9.08 3.77 1.94
CA ALA A 153 9.16 3.43 3.35
C ALA A 153 10.41 4.08 3.96
N PRO A 154 10.29 5.13 4.78
CA PRO A 154 11.44 5.88 5.30
C PRO A 154 12.12 5.18 6.49
N ILE A 155 12.57 3.95 6.26
CA ILE A 155 13.25 3.07 7.21
C ILE A 155 14.47 2.38 6.59
N THR A 156 15.30 1.75 7.41
CA THR A 156 16.27 0.75 6.96
C THR A 156 15.63 -0.63 7.04
N HIS A 157 15.59 -1.35 5.92
CA HIS A 157 15.09 -2.72 5.84
C HIS A 157 15.90 -3.53 4.82
N ASP A 158 15.99 -4.86 5.00
CA ASP A 158 16.83 -5.74 4.15
C ASP A 158 16.31 -5.89 2.70
N HIS A 159 15.03 -5.58 2.43
CA HIS A 159 14.43 -5.76 1.10
C HIS A 159 13.96 -4.46 0.45
N TYR A 160 13.72 -3.40 1.24
CA TYR A 160 13.19 -2.12 0.80
C TYR A 160 13.53 -1.02 1.81
N GLY A 161 13.20 0.20 1.48
CA GLY A 161 13.33 1.34 2.38
C GLY A 161 14.34 2.38 1.92
N TRP A 162 13.98 3.61 2.18
CA TRP A 162 14.80 4.79 1.94
C TRP A 162 14.89 5.60 3.23
N ARG A 163 15.90 5.27 4.05
CA ARG A 163 16.05 5.83 5.39
C ARG A 163 16.11 7.36 5.41
N GLU A 164 16.74 7.95 4.42
CA GLU A 164 16.96 9.40 4.32
C GLU A 164 15.72 10.16 3.84
N ALA A 165 14.76 9.45 3.23
CA ALA A 165 13.55 10.08 2.73
C ALA A 165 12.75 10.79 3.85
N PRO A 166 12.01 11.85 3.52
CA PRO A 166 11.08 12.49 4.45
C PRO A 166 10.08 11.49 5.04
N ARG A 167 9.66 11.70 6.28
CA ARG A 167 8.65 10.84 6.94
C ARG A 167 7.22 11.12 6.52
N PHE A 168 6.97 12.30 6.01
CA PHE A 168 5.66 12.82 5.63
C PHE A 168 5.68 13.24 4.17
N ALA A 169 4.53 13.65 3.64
CA ALA A 169 4.36 14.02 2.25
C ALA A 169 5.45 15.00 1.77
N PHE A 170 5.97 14.73 0.58
CA PHE A 170 6.99 15.56 -0.05
C PHE A 170 6.82 15.59 -1.57
N LYS A 171 7.39 16.62 -2.20
CA LYS A 171 7.50 16.75 -3.65
C LYS A 171 8.83 16.14 -4.12
N PRO A 172 8.80 14.99 -4.81
CA PRO A 172 10.03 14.36 -5.30
C PRO A 172 10.67 15.13 -6.47
N LEU A 173 9.88 15.93 -7.18
CA LEU A 173 10.28 16.78 -8.30
C LEU A 173 9.72 18.20 -8.05
N PRO A 174 10.57 19.21 -7.73
CA PRO A 174 10.11 20.53 -7.35
C PRO A 174 9.25 21.24 -8.40
N TRP A 175 9.42 20.89 -9.68
CA TRP A 175 8.70 21.47 -10.82
C TRP A 175 7.39 20.76 -11.17
N ALA A 176 7.08 19.62 -10.52
CA ALA A 176 5.88 18.84 -10.80
C ALA A 176 4.96 18.82 -9.56
N ASP A 177 3.66 18.65 -9.82
CA ASP A 177 2.66 18.58 -8.75
C ASP A 177 2.50 17.17 -8.14
N LEU A 178 3.33 16.21 -8.55
CA LEU A 178 3.34 14.86 -8.00
C LEU A 178 3.73 14.90 -6.51
N ILE A 179 2.91 14.26 -5.68
CA ILE A 179 3.15 14.13 -4.24
C ILE A 179 3.51 12.69 -3.89
N GLU A 180 4.62 12.50 -3.19
CA GLU A 180 4.93 11.22 -2.53
C GLU A 180 4.41 11.24 -1.09
N ILE A 181 3.68 10.18 -0.71
CA ILE A 181 3.13 10.00 0.64
C ILE A 181 3.71 8.72 1.24
N PRO A 182 4.77 8.83 2.05
CA PRO A 182 5.43 7.67 2.64
C PRO A 182 4.52 6.93 3.63
N VAL A 183 4.75 5.62 3.76
CA VAL A 183 4.09 4.84 4.82
C VAL A 183 4.60 5.23 6.19
N THR A 184 3.73 5.11 7.20
CA THR A 184 4.00 5.59 8.55
C THR A 184 5.21 4.92 9.20
N THR A 185 6.04 5.78 9.77
CA THR A 185 7.09 5.41 10.73
C THR A 185 6.88 6.13 12.05
N ALA A 186 7.13 5.44 13.16
CA ALA A 186 7.17 6.02 14.50
C ALA A 186 8.61 6.25 14.96
N HIS A 187 8.82 7.21 15.84
CA HIS A 187 10.13 7.45 16.47
C HIS A 187 10.18 6.83 17.86
N PHE A 188 11.19 5.99 18.08
CA PHE A 188 11.47 5.43 19.40
C PHE A 188 12.99 5.40 19.64
N ALA A 189 13.44 5.96 20.76
CA ALA A 189 14.85 6.00 21.15
C ALA A 189 15.81 6.44 20.01
N GLY A 190 15.46 7.50 19.28
CA GLY A 190 16.27 8.06 18.18
C GLY A 190 16.22 7.26 16.87
N ARG A 191 15.41 6.19 16.78
CA ARG A 191 15.28 5.34 15.59
C ARG A 191 13.90 5.46 14.99
N ARG A 192 13.81 5.27 13.65
CA ARG A 192 12.55 5.11 12.94
C ARG A 192 12.14 3.63 12.96
N LEU A 193 10.90 3.36 13.38
CA LEU A 193 10.30 2.03 13.39
C LEU A 193 9.17 1.98 12.37
N ALA A 194 9.09 0.89 11.61
CA ALA A 194 7.95 0.66 10.72
C ALA A 194 6.66 0.52 11.55
N ALA A 195 5.64 1.28 11.22
CA ALA A 195 4.39 1.33 11.98
C ALA A 195 3.12 1.31 11.11
N GLY A 196 3.27 1.47 9.79
CA GLY A 196 2.15 1.56 8.85
C GLY A 196 1.79 0.27 8.12
N GLY A 197 2.43 -0.88 8.40
CA GLY A 197 2.26 -2.09 7.60
C GLY A 197 1.64 -3.26 8.33
N GLY A 198 0.79 -4.03 7.62
CA GLY A 198 0.07 -5.19 8.12
C GLY A 198 0.97 -6.28 8.72
N GLY A 199 2.16 -6.51 8.15
CA GLY A 199 3.09 -7.53 8.66
C GLY A 199 3.52 -7.30 10.10
N PHE A 200 3.99 -6.09 10.44
CA PHE A 200 4.31 -5.72 11.83
C PHE A 200 3.07 -5.62 12.70
N PHE A 201 1.96 -5.12 12.16
CA PHE A 201 0.68 -5.02 12.84
C PHE A 201 0.16 -6.39 13.30
N ARG A 202 0.30 -7.44 12.48
CA ARG A 202 -0.09 -8.80 12.87
C ARG A 202 0.75 -9.34 14.03
N VAL A 203 2.07 -9.17 13.95
CA VAL A 203 3.02 -9.81 14.87
C VAL A 203 3.07 -9.09 16.22
N LEU A 204 3.11 -7.77 16.22
CA LEU A 204 3.24 -6.96 17.44
C LEU A 204 1.88 -6.83 18.17
N PRO A 205 1.89 -6.59 19.49
CA PRO A 205 0.66 -6.26 20.22
C PRO A 205 -0.02 -5.02 19.60
N TYR A 206 -1.36 -5.01 19.58
CA TYR A 206 -2.15 -3.87 19.07
C TYR A 206 -1.73 -2.51 19.67
N GLY A 207 -1.40 -2.50 20.96
CA GLY A 207 -0.96 -1.31 21.69
C GLY A 207 0.25 -0.60 21.05
N PHE A 208 1.13 -1.34 20.34
CA PHE A 208 2.24 -0.73 19.62
C PHE A 208 1.74 0.12 18.44
N SER A 209 0.88 -0.42 17.58
CA SER A 209 0.35 0.31 16.43
C SER A 209 -0.51 1.49 16.86
N ARG A 210 -1.33 1.30 17.88
CA ARG A 210 -2.09 2.38 18.53
C ARG A 210 -1.19 3.52 19.01
N TRP A 211 -0.12 3.19 19.73
CA TRP A 211 0.87 4.16 20.21
C TRP A 211 1.53 4.90 19.02
N ALA A 212 1.94 4.18 18.00
CA ALA A 212 2.64 4.74 16.85
C ALA A 212 1.77 5.73 16.07
N ILE A 213 0.51 5.36 15.78
CA ILE A 213 -0.44 6.24 15.09
C ILE A 213 -0.76 7.47 15.95
N ARG A 214 -1.01 7.28 17.25
CA ARG A 214 -1.22 8.40 18.17
C ARG A 214 -0.01 9.34 18.22
N GLN A 215 1.22 8.80 18.24
CA GLN A 215 2.42 9.62 18.21
C GLN A 215 2.44 10.52 16.96
N VAL A 216 2.16 9.98 15.78
CA VAL A 216 2.11 10.74 14.53
C VAL A 216 0.99 11.78 14.56
N ASN A 217 -0.21 11.40 15.01
CA ASN A 217 -1.34 12.32 15.01
C ASN A 217 -1.22 13.44 16.06
N THR A 218 -0.65 13.16 17.25
CA THR A 218 -0.64 14.13 18.37
C THR A 218 0.67 14.89 18.50
N ARG A 219 1.82 14.21 18.33
CA ARG A 219 3.13 14.83 18.47
C ARG A 219 3.57 15.50 17.17
N ASP A 220 3.48 14.74 16.06
CA ASP A 220 3.92 15.24 14.75
C ASP A 220 2.85 16.11 14.09
N GLN A 221 1.59 16.06 14.56
CA GLN A 221 0.41 16.76 14.02
C GLN A 221 0.19 16.45 12.54
N ARG A 222 0.43 15.19 12.15
CA ARG A 222 0.36 14.71 10.77
C ARG A 222 -0.53 13.47 10.66
N PRO A 223 -1.09 13.18 9.48
CA PRO A 223 -1.78 11.94 9.24
C PRO A 223 -0.81 10.75 9.20
N ALA A 224 -1.27 9.62 9.71
CA ALA A 224 -0.63 8.34 9.52
C ALA A 224 -1.12 7.70 8.20
N VAL A 225 -0.30 6.83 7.60
CA VAL A 225 -0.64 5.99 6.45
C VAL A 225 -0.51 4.54 6.87
N PHE A 226 -1.61 3.79 6.77
CA PHE A 226 -1.64 2.37 7.10
C PHE A 226 -2.03 1.55 5.86
N TYR A 227 -1.35 0.40 5.66
CA TYR A 227 -1.63 -0.52 4.58
C TYR A 227 -1.63 -1.97 5.07
N PHE A 228 -2.36 -2.82 4.38
CA PHE A 228 -2.35 -4.26 4.54
C PHE A 228 -2.79 -4.94 3.24
N HIS A 229 -2.72 -6.27 3.21
CA HIS A 229 -3.04 -7.07 2.03
C HIS A 229 -4.26 -7.96 2.27
N PRO A 230 -5.06 -8.29 1.23
CA PRO A 230 -6.23 -9.16 1.38
C PRO A 230 -5.92 -10.54 1.96
N TRP A 231 -4.77 -11.12 1.62
CA TRP A 231 -4.35 -12.42 2.14
C TRP A 231 -4.01 -12.41 3.64
N GLU A 232 -3.78 -11.25 4.25
CA GLU A 232 -3.45 -11.16 5.69
C GLU A 232 -4.64 -11.47 6.60
N ILE A 233 -5.87 -11.39 6.09
CA ILE A 233 -7.09 -11.77 6.84
C ILE A 233 -7.55 -13.21 6.55
N ASP A 234 -6.77 -13.99 5.80
CA ASP A 234 -7.12 -15.37 5.41
C ASP A 234 -6.23 -16.42 6.07
N PRO A 235 -6.56 -16.88 7.27
CA PRO A 235 -5.80 -17.97 7.93
C PRO A 235 -5.90 -19.30 7.20
N GLY A 236 -6.89 -19.49 6.32
CA GLY A 236 -7.13 -20.71 5.54
C GLY A 236 -6.42 -20.73 4.18
N GLN A 237 -5.56 -19.77 3.87
CA GLN A 237 -4.82 -19.74 2.61
C GLN A 237 -3.86 -20.95 2.46
N PRO A 238 -3.52 -21.36 1.22
CA PRO A 238 -2.60 -22.47 0.96
C PRO A 238 -1.23 -22.29 1.64
N ARG A 239 -0.60 -23.42 2.01
CA ARG A 239 0.72 -23.44 2.64
C ARG A 239 1.81 -23.78 1.62
N VAL A 240 2.73 -22.86 1.36
CA VAL A 240 3.86 -23.02 0.44
C VAL A 240 4.94 -23.83 1.13
N THR A 241 4.96 -25.16 0.89
CA THR A 241 5.90 -26.08 1.55
C THR A 241 7.35 -25.85 1.14
N ALA A 242 7.60 -25.41 -0.09
CA ALA A 242 8.93 -25.13 -0.64
C ALA A 242 9.56 -23.82 -0.09
N ALA A 243 8.77 -22.91 0.51
CA ALA A 243 9.28 -21.65 1.02
C ALA A 243 10.21 -21.84 2.22
N SER A 244 11.16 -20.91 2.39
CA SER A 244 12.06 -20.89 3.55
C SER A 244 11.30 -20.74 4.87
N LEU A 245 11.88 -21.22 5.97
CA LEU A 245 11.27 -21.06 7.31
C LEU A 245 11.03 -19.57 7.64
N ARG A 246 11.98 -18.70 7.28
CA ARG A 246 11.86 -17.23 7.47
C ARG A 246 10.65 -16.68 6.71
N SER A 247 10.47 -17.08 5.44
CA SER A 247 9.32 -16.67 4.62
C SER A 247 8.01 -17.16 5.21
N LYS A 248 7.96 -18.45 5.64
CA LYS A 248 6.79 -19.04 6.28
C LYS A 248 6.40 -18.32 7.56
N VAL A 249 7.35 -18.05 8.44
CA VAL A 249 7.09 -17.31 9.69
C VAL A 249 6.58 -15.89 9.37
N ARG A 250 7.24 -15.16 8.47
CA ARG A 250 6.84 -13.81 8.07
C ARG A 250 5.42 -13.79 7.48
N HIS A 251 5.09 -14.74 6.64
CA HIS A 251 3.82 -14.78 5.92
C HIS A 251 2.65 -15.28 6.76
N TYR A 252 2.82 -16.36 7.51
CA TYR A 252 1.70 -17.09 8.14
C TYR A 252 1.47 -16.75 9.62
N THR A 253 2.35 -15.97 10.27
CA THR A 253 2.20 -15.70 11.71
C THR A 253 0.98 -14.81 11.98
N LYS A 254 0.11 -15.25 12.90
CA LYS A 254 -1.05 -14.53 13.44
C LYS A 254 -2.03 -13.99 12.37
N LEU A 255 -2.27 -14.73 11.30
CA LEU A 255 -3.30 -14.41 10.31
C LEU A 255 -4.69 -14.42 10.94
N ASP A 256 -4.95 -15.31 11.86
CA ASP A 256 -6.20 -15.45 12.62
C ASP A 256 -6.53 -14.23 13.48
N ALA A 257 -5.52 -13.50 13.94
CA ALA A 257 -5.70 -12.30 14.74
C ALA A 257 -5.90 -11.02 13.90
N MET A 258 -5.63 -11.06 12.59
CA MET A 258 -5.55 -9.85 11.77
C MET A 258 -6.89 -9.14 11.64
N ALA A 259 -7.97 -9.86 11.32
CA ALA A 259 -9.29 -9.26 11.10
C ALA A 259 -9.78 -8.49 12.34
N GLY A 260 -9.73 -9.11 13.53
CA GLY A 260 -10.16 -8.46 14.76
C GLY A 260 -9.32 -7.22 15.14
N LYS A 261 -8.00 -7.27 14.86
CA LYS A 261 -7.14 -6.09 15.06
C LYS A 261 -7.46 -4.96 14.08
N LEU A 262 -7.78 -5.27 12.82
CA LEU A 262 -8.20 -4.28 11.83
C LEU A 262 -9.50 -3.63 12.21
N GLU A 263 -10.51 -4.39 12.62
CA GLU A 263 -11.77 -3.83 13.12
C GLU A 263 -11.54 -2.86 14.28
N GLN A 264 -10.67 -3.22 15.23
CA GLN A 264 -10.32 -2.34 16.33
C GLN A 264 -9.63 -1.06 15.85
N LEU A 265 -8.67 -1.17 14.91
CA LEU A 265 -7.93 -0.04 14.35
C LEU A 265 -8.85 0.93 13.60
N ILE A 266 -9.76 0.39 12.79
CA ILE A 266 -10.69 1.16 11.98
C ILE A 266 -11.66 1.95 12.86
N ARG A 267 -12.12 1.37 13.98
CA ARG A 267 -13.02 2.04 14.93
C ARG A 267 -12.33 3.08 15.80
N GLU A 268 -11.03 2.91 16.08
CA GLU A 268 -10.32 3.80 17.03
C GLU A 268 -9.84 5.11 16.40
N PHE A 269 -9.57 5.12 15.08
CA PHE A 269 -9.03 6.27 14.37
C PHE A 269 -9.93 6.67 13.20
N ALA A 270 -9.84 7.94 12.77
CA ALA A 270 -10.48 8.39 11.53
C ALA A 270 -9.59 8.02 10.33
N TRP A 271 -10.22 7.46 9.30
CA TRP A 271 -9.56 6.98 8.09
C TRP A 271 -10.20 7.54 6.84
N GLY A 272 -9.41 7.64 5.77
CA GLY A 272 -9.85 8.09 4.47
C GLY A 272 -8.97 7.58 3.35
N ARG A 273 -9.36 7.91 2.12
CA ARG A 273 -8.70 7.55 0.88
C ARG A 273 -7.38 8.32 0.73
N MET A 274 -6.42 7.71 0.02
CA MET A 274 -5.09 8.29 -0.20
C MET A 274 -5.11 9.48 -1.17
N ASP A 275 -5.99 9.50 -2.17
CA ASP A 275 -6.14 10.65 -3.07
C ASP A 275 -6.57 11.92 -2.32
N LEU A 276 -7.54 11.80 -1.41
CA LEU A 276 -7.98 12.90 -0.56
C LEU A 276 -6.89 13.32 0.43
N LEU A 277 -6.09 12.39 0.90
CA LEU A 277 -4.93 12.67 1.74
C LEU A 277 -3.86 13.41 0.95
N ALA A 278 -3.53 12.95 -0.28
CA ALA A 278 -2.56 13.60 -1.16
C ALA A 278 -2.91 15.05 -1.42
N HIS A 279 -4.17 15.30 -1.76
CA HIS A 279 -4.65 16.66 -2.00
C HIS A 279 -4.50 17.57 -0.76
N ARG A 280 -4.82 17.06 0.43
CA ARG A 280 -4.67 17.83 1.69
C ARG A 280 -3.22 18.07 2.07
N GLU A 281 -2.37 17.06 1.89
CA GLU A 281 -0.96 17.14 2.27
C GLU A 281 -0.09 17.89 1.25
N ALA A 282 -0.58 18.15 0.03
CA ALA A 282 0.15 18.88 -1.01
C ALA A 282 0.61 20.27 -0.54
N VAL A 283 -0.21 20.96 0.28
CA VAL A 283 0.12 22.29 0.82
C VAL A 283 1.18 22.25 1.93
N HIS A 284 1.46 21.07 2.47
CA HIS A 284 2.43 20.85 3.53
C HIS A 284 3.66 20.04 3.06
N ALA A 285 3.64 19.63 1.78
CA ALA A 285 4.72 18.83 1.21
C ALA A 285 5.99 19.66 1.11
N VAL A 286 7.10 19.10 1.58
CA VAL A 286 8.43 19.69 1.43
C VAL A 286 9.07 19.21 0.13
N ASP A 287 9.91 20.02 -0.49
CA ASP A 287 10.71 19.56 -1.61
C ASP A 287 11.73 18.51 -1.16
N LEU A 288 11.91 17.47 -1.95
CA LEU A 288 13.00 16.54 -1.74
C LEU A 288 14.31 17.30 -1.99
N ALA A 289 15.16 17.40 -0.99
CA ALA A 289 16.47 18.04 -1.13
C ALA A 289 17.28 17.30 -2.22
N ALA A 290 17.87 18.07 -3.13
CA ALA A 290 18.71 17.56 -4.22
C ALA A 290 20.00 16.88 -3.70
#